data_7d93653a48a8405b7da4801f64eefffb
#
_entry.id   7d93653a48a8405b7da4801f64eefffb
#
_cell.length_a   1.000
_cell.length_b   1.000
_cell.length_c   1.000
_cell.angle_alpha   90.00
_cell.angle_beta   90.00
_cell.angle_gamma   90.00
#
_symmetry.space_group_name_H-M   'P 1'
#
loop_
_entity.id
_entity.type
_entity.pdbx_description
1 polymer ?
#
loop_
_entity_poly.entity_id
_entity_poly.type
_entity_poly.pdbx_seq_one_letter_code
_entity_poly.pdbx_strand_id
1 'polypeptide(L)'
;FSGELTYNADTIWGPIFQINEGDFPMFSSAMTSFVGVEPVPHEKMMKSEACAGCHTLRTHTADLSGNLTGNSFIEQATYHEWLNSSYNSTNQAQNRECQSCHMPETDEPIVVASGYAFLADAPRQPYNQHWFVGGNTFMLNLMKNRIDELGITATEDHFNTVINRTNHLLQNETATLEVMEGEVSNDTARYMVRLTNLAGHKFPSGYPSRRAYIEFIATDDEGNEIFHSGKLMPNYEVQGQNITWEPHYDLITDDVNQVQIYEMVMSDVNGNETTVLERADHPIKDNRLVPLGFMTSHASYDTMMVAGVPASDSNFNYMNGQEGSGTDDIRYHVPLNGISGNIHITARLMYQSVPPKWNHEMFLVDHPTINAFEAMYLEEGADPVQVAMDETNTIIIGVDEYSDFFKVSPNPSINGIVTVDAGNDAIKQISIYTAQGKLVQTISANAAKKNIQLPDATGTYLIDCTTTRGRRVEKVLRR
;
A
#
# COMPACT_ATOMS: atom_id res chain seq x y z
N PHE A 1 26.68 15.93 4.14
CA PHE A 1 25.95 16.26 2.92
C PHE A 1 26.51 15.46 1.75
N SER A 2 25.74 14.56 1.22
CA SER A 2 26.00 13.94 -0.06
C SER A 2 25.41 14.86 -1.11
N GLY A 3 26.15 15.70 -1.72
CA GLY A 3 25.70 16.66 -2.74
C GLY A 3 26.72 17.75 -2.82
N GLU A 4 27.95 17.37 -3.21
CA GLU A 4 28.94 18.35 -3.59
C GLU A 4 28.51 18.97 -4.92
N LEU A 5 27.85 20.15 -4.83
CA LEU A 5 27.50 20.93 -5.99
C LEU A 5 28.63 21.92 -6.27
N THR A 6 29.15 21.87 -7.49
CA THR A 6 30.13 22.84 -7.97
C THR A 6 29.38 23.99 -8.65
N TYR A 7 29.56 25.19 -8.16
CA TYR A 7 28.95 26.39 -8.73
C TYR A 7 29.98 27.13 -9.61
N ASN A 8 29.51 27.58 -10.77
CA ASN A 8 30.25 28.52 -11.61
C ASN A 8 29.61 29.90 -11.46
N ALA A 9 30.42 30.96 -11.20
CA ALA A 9 29.91 32.30 -10.98
C ALA A 9 29.40 32.99 -12.27
N ASP A 10 29.92 32.56 -13.43
CA ASP A 10 29.67 33.22 -14.69
C ASP A 10 28.73 32.49 -15.64
N THR A 11 28.33 31.26 -15.28
CA THR A 11 27.55 30.38 -16.14
C THR A 11 26.40 29.75 -15.36
N ILE A 12 25.19 29.79 -15.91
CA ILE A 12 24.02 29.03 -15.42
C ILE A 12 23.71 27.89 -16.39
N TRP A 13 23.73 26.66 -15.90
CA TRP A 13 23.28 25.52 -16.66
C TRP A 13 21.77 25.40 -16.64
N GLY A 14 21.20 25.11 -17.82
CA GLY A 14 19.76 24.98 -17.97
C GLY A 14 19.39 23.94 -19.02
N PRO A 15 18.11 23.57 -19.10
CA PRO A 15 17.59 22.58 -20.05
C PRO A 15 17.31 23.18 -21.44
N ILE A 16 17.71 24.43 -21.71
CA ILE A 16 17.41 25.14 -22.95
C ILE A 16 18.40 24.71 -24.03
N PHE A 17 18.00 23.74 -24.84
CA PHE A 17 18.73 23.30 -26.02
C PHE A 17 18.21 23.99 -27.27
N GLN A 18 19.08 24.16 -28.28
CA GLN A 18 18.62 24.44 -29.63
C GLN A 18 17.95 23.15 -30.18
N ILE A 19 16.66 23.21 -30.37
CA ILE A 19 15.91 22.17 -31.03
C ILE A 19 15.97 22.47 -32.53
N ASN A 20 16.86 21.81 -33.25
CA ASN A 20 17.15 21.91 -34.67
C ASN A 20 17.74 23.25 -35.15
N GLU A 21 18.66 23.18 -36.13
CA GLU A 21 19.17 24.36 -36.84
C GLU A 21 17.99 25.13 -37.46
N GLY A 22 17.65 26.27 -36.86
CA GLY A 22 16.67 27.23 -37.38
C GLY A 22 15.46 27.50 -36.50
N ASP A 23 15.08 26.62 -35.56
CA ASP A 23 13.76 26.77 -34.94
C ASP A 23 13.72 27.65 -33.69
N PHE A 24 14.73 27.70 -32.83
CA PHE A 24 14.74 28.62 -31.68
C PHE A 24 16.16 28.85 -31.17
N PRO A 25 16.80 29.95 -31.52
CA PRO A 25 18.11 30.27 -30.95
C PRO A 25 18.00 30.46 -29.45
N MET A 26 18.97 29.92 -28.71
CA MET A 26 19.16 30.27 -27.32
C MET A 26 19.59 31.77 -27.29
N PHE A 27 18.72 32.61 -26.74
CA PHE A 27 19.05 34.04 -26.64
C PHE A 27 19.96 34.33 -25.44
N SER A 28 21.10 33.63 -25.39
CA SER A 28 22.08 33.77 -24.31
C SER A 28 22.56 35.21 -24.13
N SER A 29 22.72 35.92 -25.24
CA SER A 29 23.12 37.36 -25.21
C SER A 29 22.08 38.26 -24.52
N ALA A 30 20.78 38.01 -24.73
CA ALA A 30 19.73 38.75 -24.03
C ALA A 30 19.73 38.43 -22.54
N MET A 31 19.81 37.16 -22.16
CA MET A 31 19.87 36.74 -20.76
C MET A 31 21.14 37.29 -20.08
N THR A 32 22.31 37.18 -20.72
CA THR A 32 23.57 37.69 -20.19
C THR A 32 23.50 39.22 -19.96
N SER A 33 22.87 39.94 -20.88
CA SER A 33 22.71 41.41 -20.76
C SER A 33 21.78 41.80 -19.60
N PHE A 34 20.79 40.96 -19.25
CA PHE A 34 19.83 41.25 -18.18
C PHE A 34 20.28 40.77 -16.80
N VAL A 35 20.86 39.59 -16.72
CA VAL A 35 21.17 38.92 -15.42
C VAL A 35 22.68 38.82 -15.16
N GLY A 36 23.52 39.13 -16.14
CA GLY A 36 24.98 39.16 -16.00
C GLY A 36 25.65 37.79 -15.99
N VAL A 37 24.89 36.70 -16.28
CA VAL A 37 25.42 35.34 -16.34
C VAL A 37 25.05 34.67 -17.66
N GLU A 38 25.92 33.83 -18.16
CA GLU A 38 25.72 33.11 -19.43
C GLU A 38 24.91 31.86 -19.22
N PRO A 39 23.72 31.71 -19.84
CA PRO A 39 22.96 30.45 -19.82
C PRO A 39 23.57 29.48 -20.84
N VAL A 40 23.95 28.31 -20.35
CA VAL A 40 24.55 27.24 -21.15
C VAL A 40 23.67 25.99 -21.03
N PRO A 41 23.31 25.34 -22.16
CA PRO A 41 22.57 24.09 -22.10
C PRO A 41 23.43 22.98 -21.51
N HIS A 42 22.84 22.17 -20.65
CA HIS A 42 23.50 21.01 -20.09
C HIS A 42 22.52 19.83 -20.03
N GLU A 43 22.88 18.72 -20.69
CA GLU A 43 21.99 17.56 -20.85
C GLU A 43 21.50 16.96 -19.51
N LYS A 44 22.34 16.98 -18.46
CA LYS A 44 21.99 16.43 -17.15
C LYS A 44 20.82 17.18 -16.48
N MET A 45 20.53 18.42 -16.90
CA MET A 45 19.38 19.15 -16.37
C MET A 45 18.03 18.51 -16.75
N MET A 46 18.02 17.71 -17.83
CA MET A 46 16.84 16.95 -18.27
C MET A 46 16.88 15.48 -17.81
N LYS A 47 17.85 15.13 -16.94
CA LYS A 47 18.07 13.79 -16.45
C LYS A 47 17.94 13.71 -14.93
N SER A 48 17.63 12.53 -14.44
CA SER A 48 17.51 12.25 -13.00
C SER A 48 18.80 12.54 -12.22
N GLU A 49 19.96 12.56 -12.88
CA GLU A 49 21.22 12.99 -12.26
C GLU A 49 21.19 14.42 -11.73
N ALA A 50 20.33 15.31 -12.25
CA ALA A 50 20.15 16.64 -11.70
C ALA A 50 19.63 16.60 -10.24
N CYS A 51 18.89 15.56 -9.90
CA CYS A 51 18.27 15.38 -8.58
C CYS A 51 19.17 14.55 -7.63
N ALA A 52 20.12 13.79 -8.19
CA ALA A 52 20.91 12.79 -7.47
C ALA A 52 21.64 13.34 -6.24
N GLY A 53 22.25 14.53 -6.37
CA GLY A 53 23.07 15.12 -5.31
C GLY A 53 22.28 15.43 -4.03
N CYS A 54 21.03 15.86 -4.16
CA CYS A 54 20.16 16.16 -3.02
C CYS A 54 19.33 14.93 -2.59
N HIS A 55 19.03 14.00 -3.51
CA HIS A 55 18.23 12.81 -3.26
C HIS A 55 19.06 11.52 -3.09
N THR A 56 20.31 11.70 -2.66
CA THR A 56 21.20 10.67 -2.09
C THR A 56 21.83 11.31 -0.87
N LEU A 57 21.36 10.96 0.32
CA LEU A 57 21.84 11.54 1.56
C LEU A 57 22.47 10.47 2.44
N ARG A 58 23.69 10.74 2.87
CA ARG A 58 24.47 9.88 3.77
C ARG A 58 24.81 10.66 5.04
N THR A 59 24.41 10.13 6.20
CA THR A 59 24.63 10.71 7.52
C THR A 59 25.71 9.92 8.25
N HIS A 60 26.67 10.60 8.89
CA HIS A 60 27.69 9.94 9.67
C HIS A 60 27.12 9.43 10.98
N THR A 61 27.37 8.16 11.30
CA THR A 61 26.89 7.51 12.52
C THR A 61 27.70 7.96 13.74
N ALA A 62 27.01 8.40 14.78
CA ALA A 62 27.57 8.64 16.11
C ALA A 62 27.14 7.55 17.09
N ASP A 63 27.99 7.25 18.08
CA ASP A 63 27.64 6.42 19.23
C ASP A 63 26.67 7.15 20.17
N LEU A 64 26.19 6.48 21.21
CA LEU A 64 25.26 7.08 22.19
C LEU A 64 25.87 8.23 23.01
N SER A 65 27.17 8.41 22.94
CA SER A 65 27.92 9.52 23.57
C SER A 65 28.15 10.68 22.59
N GLY A 66 27.73 10.56 21.34
CA GLY A 66 27.89 11.56 20.29
C GLY A 66 29.24 11.52 19.57
N ASN A 67 30.06 10.48 19.76
CA ASN A 67 31.32 10.34 19.04
C ASN A 67 31.09 9.67 17.69
N LEU A 68 31.74 10.18 16.64
CA LEU A 68 31.68 9.58 15.32
C LEU A 68 32.33 8.18 15.34
N THR A 69 31.63 7.19 14.81
CA THR A 69 32.07 5.79 14.77
C THR A 69 32.96 5.47 13.58
N GLY A 70 32.93 6.32 12.55
CA GLY A 70 33.53 6.07 11.24
C GLY A 70 32.56 5.39 10.25
N ASN A 71 31.42 4.88 10.72
CA ASN A 71 30.34 4.39 9.87
C ASN A 71 29.48 5.53 9.30
N SER A 72 28.62 5.19 8.37
CA SER A 72 27.62 6.13 7.85
C SER A 72 26.36 5.37 7.43
N PHE A 73 25.23 5.97 7.67
CA PHE A 73 23.92 5.47 7.29
C PHE A 73 23.43 6.17 6.02
N ILE A 74 22.80 5.42 5.13
CA ILE A 74 22.15 5.99 3.96
C ILE A 74 20.73 6.36 4.32
N GLU A 75 20.54 7.63 4.62
CA GLU A 75 19.26 8.20 5.05
C GLU A 75 18.25 8.25 3.90
N GLN A 76 18.71 8.67 2.73
CA GLN A 76 17.90 8.76 1.52
C GLN A 76 18.65 8.15 0.35
N ALA A 77 18.02 7.24 -0.37
CA ALA A 77 18.56 6.57 -1.54
C ALA A 77 17.67 6.71 -2.78
N THR A 78 16.77 7.69 -2.81
CA THR A 78 15.72 7.82 -3.82
C THR A 78 16.26 7.77 -5.26
N TYR A 79 17.42 8.40 -5.52
CA TYR A 79 18.06 8.32 -6.83
C TYR A 79 18.56 6.90 -7.14
N HIS A 80 19.15 6.20 -6.17
CA HIS A 80 19.62 4.82 -6.35
C HIS A 80 18.45 3.84 -6.51
N GLU A 81 17.35 4.08 -5.80
CA GLU A 81 16.11 3.32 -5.95
C GLU A 81 15.56 3.47 -7.37
N TRP A 82 15.59 4.69 -7.95
CA TRP A 82 15.23 4.95 -9.34
C TRP A 82 16.18 4.28 -10.32
N LEU A 83 17.48 4.28 -10.07
CA LEU A 83 18.47 3.57 -10.92
C LEU A 83 18.14 2.08 -11.05
N ASN A 84 17.57 1.48 -10.00
CA ASN A 84 17.15 0.08 -9.96
C ASN A 84 15.66 -0.09 -10.24
N SER A 85 15.11 0.69 -11.14
CA SER A 85 13.72 0.60 -11.56
C SER A 85 13.59 0.41 -13.08
N SER A 86 12.44 -0.05 -13.53
CA SER A 86 12.12 -0.11 -14.96
C SER A 86 12.05 1.28 -15.61
N TYR A 87 11.98 2.36 -14.84
CA TYR A 87 11.97 3.73 -15.35
C TYR A 87 13.35 4.22 -15.76
N ASN A 88 14.42 3.67 -15.21
CA ASN A 88 15.79 3.84 -15.74
C ASN A 88 16.02 2.88 -16.92
N SER A 89 15.36 3.11 -18.02
CA SER A 89 15.39 2.22 -19.19
C SER A 89 16.04 2.90 -20.40
N THR A 90 16.82 2.14 -21.16
CA THR A 90 17.29 2.57 -22.49
C THR A 90 16.18 2.62 -23.54
N ASN A 91 15.05 1.97 -23.26
CA ASN A 91 13.85 2.08 -24.08
C ASN A 91 13.10 3.38 -23.72
N GLN A 92 13.12 4.35 -24.64
CA GLN A 92 12.51 5.68 -24.42
C GLN A 92 11.02 5.61 -24.07
N ALA A 93 10.30 4.60 -24.51
CA ALA A 93 8.86 4.43 -24.18
C ALA A 93 8.65 4.04 -22.69
N GLN A 94 9.65 3.50 -22.04
CA GLN A 94 9.61 3.08 -20.63
C GLN A 94 10.38 4.04 -19.72
N ASN A 95 11.36 4.77 -20.26
CA ASN A 95 12.16 5.72 -19.49
C ASN A 95 11.28 6.83 -18.92
N ARG A 96 11.41 7.07 -17.62
CA ARG A 96 10.80 8.21 -16.91
C ARG A 96 11.83 8.80 -15.96
N GLU A 97 12.29 9.99 -16.30
CA GLU A 97 13.16 10.76 -15.42
C GLU A 97 12.38 11.30 -14.22
N CYS A 98 13.07 11.72 -13.16
CA CYS A 98 12.43 12.31 -11.98
C CYS A 98 11.51 13.49 -12.34
N GLN A 99 11.93 14.29 -13.33
CA GLN A 99 11.19 15.43 -13.83
C GLN A 99 9.84 15.05 -14.42
N SER A 100 9.69 13.86 -14.98
CA SER A 100 8.44 13.41 -15.62
C SER A 100 7.24 13.40 -14.65
N CYS A 101 7.47 13.08 -13.38
CA CYS A 101 6.43 13.05 -12.34
C CYS A 101 6.47 14.30 -11.46
N HIS A 102 7.67 14.74 -11.04
CA HIS A 102 7.83 15.85 -10.09
C HIS A 102 7.83 17.24 -10.73
N MET A 103 7.98 17.30 -12.05
CA MET A 103 7.99 18.51 -12.86
C MET A 103 7.18 18.27 -14.15
N PRO A 104 5.86 18.06 -14.06
CA PRO A 104 5.05 17.67 -15.22
C PRO A 104 5.13 18.71 -16.33
N GLU A 105 5.10 18.24 -17.58
CA GLU A 105 5.08 19.10 -18.74
C GLU A 105 3.76 19.85 -18.88
N THR A 106 3.79 21.00 -19.54
CA THR A 106 2.57 21.68 -19.95
C THR A 106 2.01 21.02 -21.22
N ASP A 107 0.67 20.98 -21.32
CA ASP A 107 0.00 20.44 -22.51
C ASP A 107 0.27 21.30 -23.75
N GLU A 108 0.43 22.60 -23.58
CA GLU A 108 0.61 23.56 -24.63
C GLU A 108 2.00 24.22 -24.57
N PRO A 109 2.57 24.60 -25.75
CA PRO A 109 3.82 25.35 -25.77
C PRO A 109 3.72 26.68 -25.05
N ILE A 110 4.75 27.02 -24.26
CA ILE A 110 4.78 28.22 -23.43
C ILE A 110 5.72 29.26 -24.02
N VAL A 111 5.25 30.48 -24.16
CA VAL A 111 6.08 31.66 -24.47
C VAL A 111 6.76 32.12 -23.20
N VAL A 112 8.04 31.82 -23.06
CA VAL A 112 8.82 32.10 -21.83
C VAL A 112 9.14 33.56 -21.66
N ALA A 113 9.28 34.34 -22.76
CA ALA A 113 9.62 35.76 -22.73
C ALA A 113 8.78 36.53 -23.74
N SER A 114 7.73 37.21 -23.28
CA SER A 114 6.81 37.99 -24.08
C SER A 114 7.17 39.48 -24.22
N GLY A 115 8.15 39.93 -23.45
CA GLY A 115 8.53 41.37 -23.43
C GLY A 115 9.27 41.88 -24.68
N TYR A 116 9.68 40.97 -25.56
CA TYR A 116 10.36 41.27 -26.80
C TYR A 116 9.63 40.60 -27.97
N ALA A 117 9.29 41.36 -29.01
CA ALA A 117 8.51 40.84 -30.13
C ALA A 117 9.14 39.63 -30.80
N PHE A 118 10.48 39.59 -30.87
CA PHE A 118 11.19 38.43 -31.47
C PHE A 118 11.23 37.19 -30.59
N LEU A 119 10.87 37.30 -29.30
CA LEU A 119 10.73 36.14 -28.38
C LEU A 119 9.29 35.70 -28.23
N ALA A 120 8.33 36.58 -28.49
CA ALA A 120 6.91 36.29 -28.34
C ALA A 120 6.43 35.18 -29.28
N ASP A 121 7.06 35.02 -30.45
CA ASP A 121 6.75 34.00 -31.45
C ASP A 121 7.56 32.72 -31.29
N ALA A 122 8.28 32.55 -30.17
CA ALA A 122 9.15 31.41 -29.91
C ALA A 122 8.65 30.57 -28.68
N PRO A 123 7.53 29.86 -28.81
CA PRO A 123 7.03 29.02 -27.72
C PRO A 123 7.95 27.83 -27.47
N ARG A 124 8.00 27.34 -26.22
CA ARG A 124 8.83 26.22 -25.77
C ARG A 124 7.95 25.00 -25.50
N GLN A 125 8.37 23.86 -26.04
CA GLN A 125 7.81 22.55 -25.77
C GLN A 125 8.91 21.49 -25.96
N PRO A 126 9.15 20.56 -25.00
CA PRO A 126 8.43 20.48 -23.72
C PRO A 126 8.78 21.64 -22.79
N TYR A 127 7.85 21.99 -21.91
CA TYR A 127 8.08 22.98 -20.84
C TYR A 127 7.65 22.36 -19.50
N ASN A 128 8.63 22.09 -18.63
CA ASN A 128 8.39 21.46 -17.33
C ASN A 128 8.02 22.51 -16.28
N GLN A 129 6.95 22.23 -15.55
CA GLN A 129 6.50 23.07 -14.45
C GLN A 129 7.32 22.76 -13.18
N HIS A 130 7.75 23.78 -12.47
CA HIS A 130 8.53 23.62 -11.23
C HIS A 130 7.63 23.31 -10.03
N TRP A 131 6.93 22.17 -10.09
CA TRP A 131 6.06 21.77 -8.99
C TRP A 131 6.85 21.25 -7.80
N PHE A 132 7.84 20.42 -8.05
CA PHE A 132 8.69 19.79 -7.03
C PHE A 132 7.89 19.17 -5.86
N VAL A 133 6.74 18.62 -6.17
CA VAL A 133 5.87 18.02 -5.14
C VAL A 133 6.48 16.74 -4.61
N GLY A 134 6.34 16.54 -3.30
CA GLY A 134 6.71 15.30 -2.62
C GLY A 134 5.49 14.67 -1.95
N GLY A 135 5.68 14.06 -0.77
CA GLY A 135 4.59 13.40 -0.02
C GLY A 135 4.27 14.07 1.32
N ASN A 136 4.83 15.23 1.67
CA ASN A 136 4.69 15.79 3.02
C ASN A 136 3.59 16.86 3.11
N THR A 137 2.32 16.42 3.04
CA THR A 137 1.16 17.31 3.22
C THR A 137 1.01 17.80 4.66
N PHE A 138 1.45 17.01 5.65
CA PHE A 138 1.42 17.41 7.06
C PHE A 138 2.18 18.74 7.29
N MET A 139 3.47 18.80 6.88
CA MET A 139 4.26 20.00 7.08
C MET A 139 3.73 21.20 6.27
N LEU A 140 3.15 20.96 5.09
CA LEU A 140 2.52 22.01 4.31
C LEU A 140 1.30 22.60 5.02
N ASN A 141 0.45 21.75 5.62
CA ASN A 141 -0.70 22.21 6.39
C ASN A 141 -0.27 22.93 7.67
N LEU A 142 0.68 22.36 8.42
CA LEU A 142 1.23 22.99 9.63
C LEU A 142 1.76 24.40 9.33
N MET A 143 2.53 24.57 8.27
CA MET A 143 3.06 25.88 7.85
C MET A 143 1.95 26.81 7.36
N LYS A 144 0.99 26.30 6.57
CA LYS A 144 -0.15 27.09 6.09
C LYS A 144 -0.96 27.68 7.24
N ASN A 145 -1.23 26.88 8.27
CA ASN A 145 -2.02 27.30 9.41
C ASN A 145 -1.28 28.25 10.36
N ARG A 146 0.04 28.51 10.13
CA ARG A 146 0.93 29.33 10.98
C ARG A 146 1.80 30.29 10.18
N ILE A 147 1.29 30.81 9.07
CA ILE A 147 2.03 31.72 8.16
C ILE A 147 2.61 32.90 8.92
N ASP A 148 1.80 33.59 9.72
CA ASP A 148 2.21 34.80 10.47
C ASP A 148 3.20 34.44 11.60
N GLU A 149 2.92 33.37 12.36
CA GLU A 149 3.76 32.92 13.48
C GLU A 149 5.16 32.51 13.01
N LEU A 150 5.24 31.82 11.88
CA LEU A 150 6.49 31.33 11.31
C LEU A 150 7.19 32.37 10.40
N GLY A 151 6.58 33.55 10.20
CA GLY A 151 7.13 34.63 9.35
C GLY A 151 7.24 34.23 7.86
N ILE A 152 6.34 33.39 7.38
CA ILE A 152 6.34 32.87 6.01
C ILE A 152 5.76 33.94 5.07
N THR A 153 6.39 34.13 3.90
CA THR A 153 5.93 35.07 2.89
C THR A 153 4.96 34.50 1.86
N ALA A 154 4.87 33.16 1.78
CA ALA A 154 3.90 32.47 0.94
C ALA A 154 2.48 32.68 1.48
N THR A 155 1.50 32.75 0.58
CA THR A 155 0.08 32.88 0.94
C THR A 155 -0.57 31.51 1.15
N GLU A 156 -1.74 31.49 1.78
CA GLU A 156 -2.56 30.30 1.92
C GLU A 156 -2.86 29.64 0.55
N ASP A 157 -3.14 30.43 -0.49
CA ASP A 157 -3.41 29.93 -1.85
C ASP A 157 -2.19 29.20 -2.44
N HIS A 158 -0.97 29.68 -2.16
CA HIS A 158 0.25 28.99 -2.57
C HIS A 158 0.35 27.62 -1.91
N PHE A 159 0.09 27.53 -0.59
CA PHE A 159 0.08 26.28 0.14
C PHE A 159 -1.01 25.33 -0.38
N ASN A 160 -2.24 25.80 -0.54
CA ASN A 160 -3.35 25.00 -1.06
C ASN A 160 -3.03 24.44 -2.45
N THR A 161 -2.39 25.23 -3.30
CA THR A 161 -1.95 24.77 -4.63
C THR A 161 -0.96 23.62 -4.53
N VAL A 162 0.07 23.73 -3.68
CA VAL A 162 1.08 22.68 -3.51
C VAL A 162 0.50 21.45 -2.82
N ILE A 163 -0.36 21.61 -1.81
CA ILE A 163 -1.06 20.51 -1.13
C ILE A 163 -1.93 19.73 -2.13
N ASN A 164 -2.70 20.41 -2.97
CA ASN A 164 -3.55 19.77 -3.98
C ASN A 164 -2.72 18.97 -4.99
N ARG A 165 -1.59 19.52 -5.45
CA ARG A 165 -0.67 18.83 -6.37
C ARG A 165 -0.02 17.61 -5.69
N THR A 166 0.36 17.74 -4.42
CA THR A 166 0.93 16.64 -3.62
C THR A 166 -0.08 15.50 -3.45
N ASN A 167 -1.32 15.86 -3.09
CA ASN A 167 -2.39 14.86 -2.97
C ASN A 167 -2.71 14.19 -4.32
N HIS A 168 -2.70 14.96 -5.42
CA HIS A 168 -2.89 14.41 -6.75
C HIS A 168 -1.83 13.35 -7.08
N LEU A 169 -0.54 13.64 -6.84
CA LEU A 169 0.56 12.69 -7.06
C LEU A 169 0.41 11.45 -6.18
N LEU A 170 0.12 11.62 -4.88
CA LEU A 170 -0.05 10.51 -3.94
C LEU A 170 -1.22 9.59 -4.34
N GLN A 171 -2.35 10.16 -4.76
CA GLN A 171 -3.60 9.42 -5.00
C GLN A 171 -3.70 8.83 -6.40
N ASN A 172 -2.96 9.33 -7.38
CA ASN A 172 -3.15 8.93 -8.78
C ASN A 172 -1.91 8.30 -9.41
N GLU A 173 -0.71 8.54 -8.88
CA GLU A 173 0.54 8.14 -9.54
C GLU A 173 1.49 7.33 -8.65
N THR A 174 1.11 7.03 -7.39
CA THR A 174 2.04 6.45 -6.41
C THR A 174 1.89 4.94 -6.28
N ALA A 175 0.68 4.43 -6.10
CA ALA A 175 0.44 3.00 -5.92
C ALA A 175 -0.99 2.61 -6.30
N THR A 176 -1.19 1.32 -6.61
CA THR A 176 -2.52 0.71 -6.69
C THR A 176 -2.70 -0.30 -5.58
N LEU A 177 -3.97 -0.53 -5.21
CA LEU A 177 -4.40 -1.55 -4.28
C LEU A 177 -5.51 -2.34 -4.93
N GLU A 178 -5.47 -3.67 -4.84
CA GLU A 178 -6.49 -4.59 -5.35
C GLU A 178 -6.84 -5.60 -4.27
N VAL A 179 -8.14 -5.79 -4.01
CA VAL A 179 -8.67 -6.81 -3.11
C VAL A 179 -9.13 -8.02 -3.91
N MET A 180 -8.56 -9.17 -3.65
CA MET A 180 -8.93 -10.44 -4.27
C MET A 180 -9.61 -11.34 -3.25
N GLU A 181 -10.80 -11.85 -3.62
CA GLU A 181 -11.53 -12.82 -2.81
C GLU A 181 -10.88 -14.20 -2.89
N GLY A 182 -10.75 -14.83 -1.75
CA GLY A 182 -10.30 -16.20 -1.63
C GLY A 182 -11.42 -17.15 -1.22
N GLU A 183 -11.03 -18.29 -0.68
CA GLU A 183 -11.96 -19.33 -0.22
C GLU A 183 -12.62 -18.93 1.10
N VAL A 184 -13.91 -19.21 1.20
CA VAL A 184 -14.66 -19.19 2.47
C VAL A 184 -14.78 -20.63 2.96
N SER A 185 -14.10 -20.95 4.06
CA SER A 185 -14.13 -22.30 4.64
C SER A 185 -13.78 -22.27 6.13
N ASN A 186 -14.30 -23.23 6.89
CA ASN A 186 -14.05 -23.36 8.32
C ASN A 186 -14.33 -22.08 9.12
N ASP A 187 -15.48 -21.44 8.88
CA ASP A 187 -15.91 -20.19 9.55
C ASP A 187 -14.91 -19.04 9.37
N THR A 188 -14.21 -19.01 8.24
CA THR A 188 -13.21 -18.01 7.90
C THR A 188 -13.32 -17.59 6.44
N ALA A 189 -13.46 -16.30 6.19
CA ALA A 189 -13.33 -15.72 4.85
C ALA A 189 -11.87 -15.28 4.63
N ARG A 190 -11.34 -15.58 3.46
CA ARG A 190 -9.96 -15.26 3.09
C ARG A 190 -9.92 -14.22 2.00
N TYR A 191 -9.03 -13.27 2.16
CA TYR A 191 -8.80 -12.22 1.18
C TYR A 191 -7.31 -12.06 0.95
N MET A 192 -6.95 -11.55 -0.21
CA MET A 192 -5.59 -11.11 -0.52
C MET A 192 -5.65 -9.66 -0.98
N VAL A 193 -4.86 -8.82 -0.37
CA VAL A 193 -4.64 -7.43 -0.78
C VAL A 193 -3.31 -7.37 -1.51
N ARG A 194 -3.34 -6.99 -2.78
CA ARG A 194 -2.15 -6.72 -3.59
C ARG A 194 -1.90 -5.24 -3.66
N LEU A 195 -0.70 -4.83 -3.30
CA LEU A 195 -0.18 -3.50 -3.56
C LEU A 195 0.77 -3.54 -4.75
N THR A 196 0.74 -2.50 -5.59
CA THR A 196 1.70 -2.32 -6.67
C THR A 196 2.25 -0.90 -6.59
N ASN A 197 3.57 -0.77 -6.51
CA ASN A 197 4.24 0.51 -6.51
C ASN A 197 4.38 1.04 -7.95
N LEU A 198 3.81 2.20 -8.22
CA LEU A 198 3.87 2.90 -9.52
C LEU A 198 4.95 3.99 -9.54
N ALA A 199 5.52 4.34 -8.37
CA ALA A 199 6.62 5.30 -8.30
C ALA A 199 7.92 4.69 -8.85
N GLY A 200 8.80 5.54 -9.35
CA GLY A 200 10.13 5.12 -9.83
C GLY A 200 11.14 4.82 -8.72
N HIS A 201 10.73 4.83 -7.48
CA HIS A 201 11.55 4.63 -6.28
C HIS A 201 10.73 3.87 -5.24
N LYS A 202 11.33 3.49 -4.12
CA LYS A 202 10.56 2.87 -3.03
C LYS A 202 9.40 3.76 -2.57
N PHE A 203 8.34 3.15 -2.06
CA PHE A 203 7.24 3.86 -1.42
C PHE A 203 6.96 3.27 -0.03
N PRO A 204 6.93 4.14 1.01
CA PRO A 204 7.36 5.54 1.01
C PRO A 204 8.86 5.70 0.77
N SER A 205 9.32 6.88 0.30
CA SER A 205 10.73 7.15 0.05
C SER A 205 11.17 8.51 0.59
N GLY A 206 12.47 8.77 0.54
CA GLY A 206 13.09 9.98 1.06
C GLY A 206 13.34 9.87 2.56
N TYR A 207 12.86 10.85 3.33
CA TYR A 207 13.10 10.94 4.77
C TYR A 207 12.52 9.73 5.54
N PRO A 208 13.28 9.10 6.45
CA PRO A 208 12.90 7.82 7.06
C PRO A 208 11.68 7.84 8.00
N SER A 209 11.15 9.02 8.34
CA SER A 209 9.94 9.13 9.16
C SER A 209 8.69 8.52 8.52
N ARG A 210 8.69 8.44 7.20
CA ARG A 210 7.51 8.15 6.40
C ARG A 210 7.10 6.70 6.51
N ARG A 211 5.80 6.47 6.75
CA ARG A 211 5.21 5.12 6.70
C ARG A 211 3.98 5.08 5.81
N ALA A 212 3.72 3.92 5.23
CA ALA A 212 2.43 3.57 4.66
C ALA A 212 1.91 2.31 5.33
N TYR A 213 0.59 2.15 5.45
CA TYR A 213 0.01 0.97 6.06
C TYR A 213 -1.32 0.60 5.39
N ILE A 214 -1.71 -0.66 5.53
CA ILE A 214 -2.99 -1.14 5.03
C ILE A 214 -4.02 -1.02 6.16
N GLU A 215 -5.08 -0.27 5.92
CA GLU A 215 -6.31 -0.33 6.70
C GLU A 215 -7.24 -1.30 5.99
N PHE A 216 -7.56 -2.43 6.64
CA PHE A 216 -8.45 -3.45 6.10
C PHE A 216 -9.66 -3.63 7.02
N ILE A 217 -10.85 -3.39 6.48
CA ILE A 217 -12.12 -3.40 7.20
C ILE A 217 -13.06 -4.41 6.58
N ALA A 218 -13.64 -5.27 7.41
CA ALA A 218 -14.77 -6.11 7.04
C ALA A 218 -15.99 -5.75 7.89
N THR A 219 -17.14 -5.50 7.25
CA THR A 219 -18.40 -5.21 7.92
C THR A 219 -19.52 -6.13 7.43
N ASP A 220 -20.54 -6.35 8.27
CA ASP A 220 -21.76 -7.04 7.88
C ASP A 220 -22.76 -6.10 7.14
N ASP A 221 -23.94 -6.65 6.75
CA ASP A 221 -25.00 -5.87 6.08
C ASP A 221 -25.59 -4.75 6.95
N GLU A 222 -25.47 -4.84 8.27
CA GLU A 222 -25.88 -3.80 9.22
C GLU A 222 -24.80 -2.75 9.47
N GLY A 223 -23.58 -2.93 8.92
CA GLY A 223 -22.44 -2.05 9.07
C GLY A 223 -21.64 -2.27 10.37
N ASN A 224 -21.85 -3.38 11.06
CA ASN A 224 -21.04 -3.73 12.24
C ASN A 224 -19.64 -4.20 11.78
N GLU A 225 -18.61 -3.70 12.44
CA GLU A 225 -17.23 -4.15 12.20
C GLU A 225 -17.08 -5.62 12.63
N ILE A 226 -16.67 -6.50 11.68
CA ILE A 226 -16.32 -7.90 11.92
C ILE A 226 -14.82 -8.03 12.14
N PHE A 227 -14.04 -7.21 11.42
CA PHE A 227 -12.59 -7.23 11.44
C PHE A 227 -12.06 -5.86 11.03
N HIS A 228 -11.06 -5.30 11.74
CA HIS A 228 -10.51 -4.00 11.43
C HIS A 228 -9.02 -3.93 11.78
N SER A 229 -8.17 -4.35 10.87
CA SER A 229 -6.71 -4.18 10.97
C SER A 229 -6.29 -2.81 10.47
N GLY A 230 -5.36 -2.16 11.17
CA GLY A 230 -4.84 -0.85 10.78
C GLY A 230 -5.74 0.34 11.14
N LYS A 231 -6.60 0.20 12.14
CA LYS A 231 -7.47 1.28 12.65
C LYS A 231 -6.66 2.44 13.20
N LEU A 232 -6.93 3.65 12.70
CA LEU A 232 -6.30 4.86 13.24
C LEU A 232 -6.83 5.17 14.65
N MET A 233 -5.90 5.36 15.60
CA MET A 233 -6.22 5.69 16.98
C MET A 233 -6.30 7.21 17.18
N PRO A 234 -6.98 7.71 18.26
CA PRO A 234 -7.11 9.14 18.51
C PRO A 234 -5.78 9.89 18.71
N ASN A 235 -4.70 9.19 19.00
CA ASN A 235 -3.36 9.74 19.09
C ASN A 235 -2.58 9.66 17.78
N TYR A 236 -3.25 9.37 16.66
CA TYR A 236 -2.69 9.19 15.31
C TYR A 236 -1.73 8.01 15.15
N GLU A 237 -1.61 7.14 16.16
CA GLU A 237 -0.97 5.84 16.00
C GLU A 237 -1.95 4.82 15.39
N VAL A 238 -1.40 3.74 14.84
CA VAL A 238 -2.19 2.69 14.19
C VAL A 238 -2.37 1.53 15.16
N GLN A 239 -3.59 1.06 15.35
CA GLN A 239 -3.89 -0.11 16.17
C GLN A 239 -3.15 -1.34 15.62
N GLY A 240 -2.61 -2.18 16.49
CA GLY A 240 -1.79 -3.32 16.13
C GLY A 240 -0.30 -2.99 16.02
N GLN A 241 0.06 -1.70 16.00
CA GLN A 241 1.46 -1.30 15.98
C GLN A 241 2.14 -1.61 17.32
N ASN A 242 3.27 -2.32 17.27
CA ASN A 242 4.13 -2.51 18.42
C ASN A 242 4.77 -1.16 18.82
N ILE A 243 5.05 -0.98 20.11
CA ILE A 243 5.72 0.23 20.61
C ILE A 243 7.12 0.43 20.02
N THR A 244 7.80 -0.64 19.63
CA THR A 244 9.11 -0.59 18.96
C THR A 244 8.95 -0.50 17.45
N TRP A 245 8.52 -1.56 16.80
CA TRP A 245 8.25 -1.59 15.36
C TRP A 245 7.46 -2.86 14.99
N GLU A 246 6.67 -2.79 13.92
CA GLU A 246 5.92 -3.93 13.41
C GLU A 246 6.76 -4.76 12.45
N PRO A 247 6.72 -6.09 12.54
CA PRO A 247 7.32 -6.94 11.53
C PRO A 247 6.60 -6.77 10.17
N HIS A 248 7.18 -7.34 9.13
CA HIS A 248 6.47 -7.52 7.87
C HIS A 248 5.57 -8.74 7.96
N TYR A 249 4.32 -8.63 7.54
CA TYR A 249 3.32 -9.69 7.57
C TYR A 249 2.94 -10.16 6.16
N ASP A 250 2.98 -11.46 5.94
CA ASP A 250 2.34 -12.15 4.79
C ASP A 250 0.88 -12.51 5.07
N LEU A 251 0.53 -12.65 6.34
CA LEU A 251 -0.76 -13.10 6.81
C LEU A 251 -1.17 -12.35 8.07
N ILE A 252 -2.36 -11.76 8.05
CA ILE A 252 -3.00 -11.11 9.16
C ILE A 252 -4.24 -11.92 9.56
N THR A 253 -4.30 -12.32 10.84
CA THR A 253 -5.39 -13.10 11.44
C THR A 253 -5.93 -12.46 12.72
N ASP A 254 -5.23 -11.48 13.26
CA ASP A 254 -5.56 -10.75 14.49
C ASP A 254 -5.58 -9.25 14.17
N ASP A 255 -6.76 -8.70 14.00
CA ASP A 255 -6.98 -7.30 13.61
C ASP A 255 -6.65 -6.30 14.72
N VAL A 256 -6.54 -6.77 15.97
CA VAL A 256 -6.20 -5.91 17.12
C VAL A 256 -4.68 -5.77 17.28
N ASN A 257 -3.93 -6.83 16.97
CA ASN A 257 -2.50 -6.92 17.27
C ASN A 257 -1.59 -7.02 16.03
N GLN A 258 -2.15 -7.01 14.82
CA GLN A 258 -1.39 -7.11 13.57
C GLN A 258 -1.83 -6.05 12.58
N VAL A 259 -0.87 -5.35 12.00
CA VAL A 259 -1.08 -4.39 10.91
C VAL A 259 0.11 -4.42 9.96
N GLN A 260 -0.11 -4.45 8.66
CA GLN A 260 0.99 -4.33 7.70
C GLN A 260 1.39 -2.87 7.53
N ILE A 261 2.62 -2.54 7.94
CA ILE A 261 3.23 -1.21 7.84
C ILE A 261 4.48 -1.30 6.97
N TYR A 262 4.55 -0.45 5.95
CA TYR A 262 5.71 -0.25 5.07
C TYR A 262 6.50 0.96 5.54
N GLU A 263 7.72 0.73 6.01
CA GLU A 263 8.56 1.76 6.61
C GLU A 263 10.03 1.34 6.60
N MET A 264 10.91 2.26 6.90
CA MET A 264 12.28 1.96 7.27
C MET A 264 12.45 2.15 8.78
N VAL A 265 12.95 1.13 9.47
CA VAL A 265 13.29 1.17 10.89
C VAL A 265 14.80 1.12 11.03
N MET A 266 15.38 2.16 11.65
CA MET A 266 16.81 2.31 11.85
C MET A 266 17.23 1.75 13.20
N SER A 267 18.46 1.25 13.30
CA SER A 267 19.09 0.90 14.57
C SER A 267 20.33 1.73 14.84
N ASP A 268 20.63 1.89 16.14
CA ASP A 268 21.90 2.43 16.62
C ASP A 268 23.03 1.39 16.51
N VAL A 269 24.24 1.78 16.90
CA VAL A 269 25.43 0.90 16.93
C VAL A 269 25.32 -0.33 17.83
N ASN A 270 24.34 -0.36 18.74
CA ASN A 270 24.07 -1.49 19.62
C ASN A 270 22.93 -2.38 19.09
N GLY A 271 22.33 -2.04 17.96
CA GLY A 271 21.20 -2.74 17.37
C GLY A 271 19.84 -2.39 17.98
N ASN A 272 19.74 -1.31 18.77
CA ASN A 272 18.46 -0.84 19.28
C ASN A 272 17.83 0.10 18.25
N GLU A 273 16.50 0.06 18.17
CA GLU A 273 15.73 1.00 17.35
C GLU A 273 16.06 2.45 17.74
N THR A 274 16.16 3.32 16.74
CA THR A 274 16.30 4.77 16.93
C THR A 274 15.62 5.54 15.82
N THR A 275 15.07 6.71 16.16
CA THR A 275 14.57 7.72 15.21
C THR A 275 15.53 8.90 15.08
N VAL A 276 16.65 8.88 15.78
CA VAL A 276 17.70 9.91 15.71
C VAL A 276 18.67 9.55 14.59
N LEU A 277 18.63 10.34 13.50
CA LEU A 277 19.39 10.08 12.28
C LEU A 277 20.90 10.00 12.50
N GLU A 278 21.46 10.83 13.38
CA GLU A 278 22.88 10.82 13.72
C GLU A 278 23.32 9.55 14.46
N ARG A 279 22.37 8.79 15.03
CA ARG A 279 22.65 7.49 15.67
C ARG A 279 22.44 6.31 14.74
N ALA A 280 21.80 6.53 13.60
CA ALA A 280 21.48 5.46 12.67
C ALA A 280 22.75 4.81 12.12
N ASP A 281 22.83 3.48 12.23
CA ASP A 281 23.94 2.66 11.77
C ASP A 281 23.55 1.75 10.61
N HIS A 282 22.42 1.03 10.74
CA HIS A 282 21.86 0.18 9.69
C HIS A 282 20.35 0.01 9.84
N PRO A 283 19.63 -0.35 8.76
CA PRO A 283 18.21 -0.67 8.85
C PRO A 283 18.01 -2.07 9.42
N ILE A 284 17.15 -2.21 10.44
CA ILE A 284 16.66 -3.52 10.94
C ILE A 284 15.43 -3.98 10.18
N LYS A 285 14.67 -3.04 9.63
CA LYS A 285 13.56 -3.29 8.72
C LYS A 285 13.60 -2.25 7.59
N ASP A 286 13.52 -2.68 6.36
CA ASP A 286 13.18 -1.86 5.21
C ASP A 286 12.30 -2.69 4.28
N ASN A 287 10.99 -2.63 4.52
CA ASN A 287 9.95 -3.27 3.73
C ASN A 287 9.19 -2.26 2.87
N ARG A 288 9.74 -1.06 2.64
CA ARG A 288 9.13 -0.10 1.74
C ARG A 288 8.92 -0.73 0.38
N LEU A 289 7.73 -0.56 -0.20
CA LEU A 289 7.40 -1.15 -1.50
C LEU A 289 8.42 -0.72 -2.54
N VAL A 290 9.10 -1.68 -3.15
CA VAL A 290 10.14 -1.42 -4.15
C VAL A 290 9.51 -1.06 -5.51
N PRO A 291 10.18 -0.29 -6.37
CA PRO A 291 9.65 0.07 -7.67
C PRO A 291 9.61 -1.12 -8.63
N LEU A 292 8.77 -1.03 -9.65
CA LEU A 292 8.73 -1.98 -10.75
C LEU A 292 10.12 -2.12 -11.38
N GLY A 293 10.58 -3.36 -11.59
CA GLY A 293 11.90 -3.69 -12.16
C GLY A 293 13.04 -3.73 -11.15
N PHE A 294 12.75 -3.58 -9.84
CA PHE A 294 13.77 -3.64 -8.79
C PHE A 294 14.39 -5.03 -8.68
N MET A 295 15.73 -5.09 -8.71
CA MET A 295 16.47 -6.35 -8.72
C MET A 295 17.53 -6.39 -7.61
N THR A 296 17.61 -7.48 -6.87
CA THR A 296 18.64 -7.71 -5.84
C THR A 296 20.04 -7.85 -6.44
N SER A 297 20.13 -8.20 -7.74
CA SER A 297 21.40 -8.28 -8.47
C SER A 297 21.91 -6.94 -9.01
N HIS A 298 21.18 -5.83 -8.82
CA HIS A 298 21.60 -4.51 -9.31
C HIS A 298 22.86 -4.01 -8.60
N ALA A 299 23.75 -3.32 -9.33
CA ALA A 299 25.04 -2.86 -8.81
C ALA A 299 24.94 -1.88 -7.62
N SER A 300 23.83 -1.17 -7.48
CA SER A 300 23.56 -0.24 -6.36
C SER A 300 22.75 -0.87 -5.24
N TYR A 301 22.48 -2.18 -5.27
CA TYR A 301 21.58 -2.81 -4.30
C TYR A 301 21.99 -2.58 -2.84
N ASP A 302 23.28 -2.65 -2.54
CA ASP A 302 23.82 -2.42 -1.18
C ASP A 302 23.49 -1.03 -0.62
N THR A 303 23.14 -0.05 -1.48
CA THR A 303 22.75 1.31 -1.08
C THR A 303 21.26 1.41 -0.68
N MET A 304 20.44 0.44 -1.12
CA MET A 304 18.99 0.50 -1.00
C MET A 304 18.37 -0.87 -0.70
N MET A 305 19.08 -1.70 0.06
CA MET A 305 18.65 -3.07 0.38
C MET A 305 17.24 -3.11 0.97
N VAL A 306 16.56 -4.22 0.71
CA VAL A 306 15.43 -4.68 1.52
C VAL A 306 16.00 -5.32 2.78
N ALA A 307 15.49 -4.97 3.96
CA ALA A 307 16.02 -5.46 5.24
C ALA A 307 14.93 -6.10 6.11
N GLY A 308 15.31 -7.13 6.87
CA GLY A 308 14.41 -7.87 7.74
C GLY A 308 13.64 -8.97 7.02
N VAL A 309 12.45 -9.28 7.49
CA VAL A 309 11.58 -10.36 6.98
C VAL A 309 11.32 -10.29 5.47
N PRO A 310 11.02 -9.12 4.87
CA PRO A 310 10.69 -9.05 3.44
C PRO A 310 11.82 -9.49 2.52
N ALA A 311 13.07 -9.48 2.97
CA ALA A 311 14.20 -9.99 2.19
C ALA A 311 14.12 -11.52 1.92
N SER A 312 13.30 -12.25 2.67
CA SER A 312 13.06 -13.69 2.50
C SER A 312 11.63 -14.02 2.10
N ASP A 313 10.79 -13.01 1.92
CA ASP A 313 9.43 -13.18 1.49
C ASP A 313 9.35 -13.51 -0.01
N SER A 314 8.63 -14.57 -0.34
CA SER A 314 8.51 -15.09 -1.70
C SER A 314 7.55 -14.32 -2.60
N ASN A 315 6.77 -13.40 -2.06
CA ASN A 315 5.82 -12.56 -2.80
C ASN A 315 6.17 -11.07 -2.78
N PHE A 316 7.02 -10.60 -1.84
CA PHE A 316 7.51 -9.23 -1.83
C PHE A 316 8.45 -8.99 -3.02
N ASN A 317 8.04 -8.16 -3.97
CA ASN A 317 8.73 -7.91 -5.24
C ASN A 317 8.79 -9.12 -6.20
N TYR A 318 7.97 -10.15 -5.97
CA TYR A 318 7.92 -11.33 -6.83
C TYR A 318 6.51 -11.58 -7.37
N MET A 319 6.44 -11.95 -8.65
CA MET A 319 5.21 -12.42 -9.28
C MET A 319 5.52 -13.64 -10.15
N ASN A 320 4.83 -14.75 -9.92
CA ASN A 320 5.06 -16.03 -10.62
C ASN A 320 6.53 -16.50 -10.55
N GLY A 321 7.20 -16.24 -9.42
CA GLY A 321 8.61 -16.59 -9.20
C GLY A 321 9.62 -15.70 -9.93
N GLN A 322 9.16 -14.59 -10.52
CA GLN A 322 10.00 -13.59 -11.18
C GLN A 322 10.15 -12.38 -10.28
N GLU A 323 11.40 -11.95 -10.02
CA GLU A 323 11.74 -10.73 -9.31
C GLU A 323 11.44 -9.48 -10.15
N GLY A 324 11.16 -8.36 -9.50
CA GLY A 324 10.98 -7.08 -10.17
C GLY A 324 9.52 -6.71 -10.45
N SER A 325 8.58 -7.35 -9.75
CA SER A 325 7.16 -7.07 -9.91
C SER A 325 6.73 -5.72 -9.32
N GLY A 326 7.47 -5.18 -8.35
CA GLY A 326 7.07 -3.99 -7.58
C GLY A 326 5.82 -4.21 -6.75
N THR A 327 5.43 -5.47 -6.48
CA THR A 327 4.20 -5.84 -5.77
C THR A 327 4.49 -6.46 -4.41
N ASP A 328 3.46 -6.44 -3.56
CA ASP A 328 3.41 -7.19 -2.32
C ASP A 328 1.98 -7.71 -2.09
N ASP A 329 1.84 -8.98 -1.65
CA ASP A 329 0.56 -9.66 -1.44
C ASP A 329 0.37 -10.00 0.04
N ILE A 330 -0.60 -9.36 0.70
CA ILE A 330 -0.94 -9.60 2.10
C ILE A 330 -2.25 -10.35 2.20
N ARG A 331 -2.25 -11.47 2.91
CA ARG A 331 -3.44 -12.29 3.16
C ARG A 331 -4.14 -11.87 4.45
N TYR A 332 -5.46 -11.83 4.40
CA TYR A 332 -6.32 -11.56 5.55
C TYR A 332 -7.25 -12.75 5.77
N HIS A 333 -7.24 -13.31 6.97
CA HIS A 333 -8.17 -14.33 7.39
C HIS A 333 -9.16 -13.73 8.37
N VAL A 334 -10.37 -13.48 7.89
CA VAL A 334 -11.45 -12.87 8.66
C VAL A 334 -12.30 -13.96 9.31
N PRO A 335 -12.32 -14.10 10.66
CA PRO A 335 -13.17 -15.04 11.34
C PRO A 335 -14.63 -14.58 11.23
N LEU A 336 -15.52 -15.48 10.81
CA LEU A 336 -16.93 -15.16 10.58
C LEU A 336 -17.79 -15.26 11.84
N ASN A 337 -17.37 -16.11 12.80
CA ASN A 337 -18.10 -16.32 14.06
C ASN A 337 -19.59 -16.66 13.84
N GLY A 338 -19.90 -17.42 12.79
CA GLY A 338 -21.25 -17.81 12.42
C GLY A 338 -22.05 -16.75 11.65
N ILE A 339 -21.43 -15.67 11.22
CA ILE A 339 -22.06 -14.65 10.38
C ILE A 339 -22.46 -15.26 9.03
N SER A 340 -23.65 -14.94 8.56
CA SER A 340 -24.18 -15.26 7.24
C SER A 340 -24.74 -13.99 6.59
N GLY A 341 -24.75 -13.93 5.27
CA GLY A 341 -25.16 -12.73 4.53
C GLY A 341 -24.00 -12.13 3.76
N ASN A 342 -24.05 -10.86 3.44
CA ASN A 342 -22.96 -10.19 2.77
C ASN A 342 -21.93 -9.69 3.77
N ILE A 343 -20.67 -9.77 3.37
CA ILE A 343 -19.56 -9.07 4.04
C ILE A 343 -19.01 -8.05 3.06
N HIS A 344 -18.95 -6.82 3.52
CA HIS A 344 -18.37 -5.70 2.77
C HIS A 344 -16.93 -5.52 3.20
N ILE A 345 -16.02 -5.59 2.25
CA ILE A 345 -14.58 -5.40 2.46
C ILE A 345 -14.19 -4.05 1.88
N THR A 346 -13.49 -3.25 2.68
CA THR A 346 -12.81 -2.04 2.24
C THR A 346 -11.34 -2.15 2.64
N ALA A 347 -10.43 -2.04 1.68
CA ALA A 347 -9.01 -1.94 1.95
C ALA A 347 -8.47 -0.61 1.44
N ARG A 348 -7.64 0.06 2.25
CA ARG A 348 -7.02 1.34 1.94
C ARG A 348 -5.53 1.29 2.19
N LEU A 349 -4.75 1.86 1.28
CA LEU A 349 -3.35 2.19 1.53
C LEU A 349 -3.30 3.61 2.09
N MET A 350 -2.93 3.71 3.36
CA MET A 350 -2.84 4.97 4.10
C MET A 350 -1.39 5.38 4.25
N TYR A 351 -1.10 6.68 4.15
CA TYR A 351 0.26 7.24 4.21
C TYR A 351 0.36 8.35 5.25
N GLN A 352 1.38 8.28 6.11
CA GLN A 352 1.74 9.33 7.07
C GLN A 352 3.18 9.76 6.82
N SER A 353 3.38 11.07 6.64
CA SER A 353 4.73 11.62 6.43
C SER A 353 5.51 11.82 7.73
N VAL A 354 4.82 12.09 8.83
CA VAL A 354 5.41 12.31 10.16
C VAL A 354 4.52 11.63 11.22
N PRO A 355 4.57 10.30 11.36
CA PRO A 355 3.79 9.59 12.38
C PRO A 355 4.27 9.94 13.80
N PRO A 356 3.40 9.84 14.84
CA PRO A 356 3.76 10.16 16.21
C PRO A 356 4.99 9.42 16.73
N LYS A 357 5.10 8.14 16.40
CA LYS A 357 6.25 7.29 16.77
C LYS A 357 7.59 7.92 16.37
N TRP A 358 7.67 8.57 15.20
CA TRP A 358 8.90 9.19 14.73
C TRP A 358 9.39 10.32 15.65
N ASN A 359 8.45 11.10 16.18
CA ASN A 359 8.79 12.26 17.03
C ASN A 359 8.98 11.89 18.50
N HIS A 360 8.61 10.66 18.89
CA HIS A 360 8.57 10.27 20.30
C HIS A 360 9.90 10.52 21.02
N GLU A 361 11.02 10.07 20.45
CA GLU A 361 12.34 10.21 21.06
C GLU A 361 12.76 11.69 21.15
N MET A 362 12.44 12.50 20.16
CA MET A 362 12.70 13.94 20.15
C MET A 362 11.86 14.67 21.21
N PHE A 363 10.59 14.33 21.37
CA PHE A 363 9.69 14.97 22.35
C PHE A 363 10.00 14.62 23.81
N LEU A 364 10.89 13.66 24.08
CA LEU A 364 11.42 13.43 25.43
C LEU A 364 12.43 14.49 25.87
N VAL A 365 12.90 15.34 24.95
CA VAL A 365 13.92 16.37 25.23
C VAL A 365 13.25 17.69 25.52
N ASP A 366 13.36 18.17 26.78
CA ASP A 366 12.85 19.49 27.18
C ASP A 366 13.74 20.62 26.60
N HIS A 367 13.30 21.17 25.46
CA HIS A 367 13.94 22.30 24.81
C HIS A 367 12.88 23.22 24.19
N PRO A 368 13.00 24.57 24.32
CA PRO A 368 11.97 25.50 23.88
C PRO A 368 11.52 25.33 22.41
N THR A 369 12.45 25.02 21.50
CA THR A 369 12.13 24.82 20.09
C THR A 369 11.40 23.49 19.85
N ILE A 370 11.78 22.43 20.59
CA ILE A 370 11.12 21.12 20.52
C ILE A 370 9.72 21.23 21.09
N ASN A 371 9.57 21.87 22.27
CA ASN A 371 8.26 22.06 22.91
C ASN A 371 7.31 22.89 22.03
N ALA A 372 7.84 23.91 21.32
CA ALA A 372 7.05 24.68 20.37
C ALA A 372 6.62 23.82 19.18
N PHE A 373 7.50 23.01 18.62
CA PHE A 373 7.15 22.10 17.52
C PHE A 373 6.15 21.02 17.98
N GLU A 374 6.33 20.45 19.17
CA GLU A 374 5.39 19.49 19.74
C GLU A 374 3.99 20.07 19.89
N ALA A 375 3.89 21.32 20.40
CA ALA A 375 2.60 22.01 20.50
C ALA A 375 1.93 22.19 19.14
N MET A 376 2.69 22.64 18.13
CA MET A 376 2.19 22.79 16.76
C MET A 376 1.79 21.45 16.13
N TYR A 377 2.56 20.40 16.38
CA TYR A 377 2.31 19.05 15.89
C TYR A 377 0.99 18.47 16.46
N LEU A 378 0.79 18.61 17.76
CA LEU A 378 -0.42 18.11 18.45
C LEU A 378 -1.68 18.89 18.04
N GLU A 379 -1.55 20.18 17.78
CA GLU A 379 -2.66 21.01 17.29
C GLU A 379 -3.03 20.69 15.85
N GLU A 380 -2.04 20.44 14.98
CA GLU A 380 -2.27 20.14 13.56
C GLU A 380 -2.89 18.76 13.37
N GLY A 381 -2.45 17.77 14.15
CA GLY A 381 -2.84 16.38 13.99
C GLY A 381 -2.08 15.68 12.84
N ALA A 382 -1.77 14.42 13.02
CA ALA A 382 -1.00 13.63 12.05
C ALA A 382 -1.90 12.67 11.24
N ASP A 383 -3.01 13.18 10.71
CA ASP A 383 -3.94 12.39 9.91
C ASP A 383 -3.25 11.81 8.67
N PRO A 384 -3.50 10.54 8.34
CA PRO A 384 -2.96 9.92 7.14
C PRO A 384 -3.66 10.40 5.87
N VAL A 385 -2.94 10.35 4.76
CA VAL A 385 -3.51 10.52 3.41
C VAL A 385 -3.84 9.16 2.83
N GLN A 386 -5.06 8.98 2.33
CA GLN A 386 -5.43 7.80 1.55
C GLN A 386 -4.75 7.87 0.17
N VAL A 387 -3.93 6.87 -0.16
CA VAL A 387 -3.20 6.78 -1.44
C VAL A 387 -3.97 5.96 -2.47
N ALA A 388 -4.47 4.80 -2.06
CA ALA A 388 -5.25 3.90 -2.90
C ALA A 388 -6.34 3.22 -2.06
N MET A 389 -7.38 2.73 -2.71
CA MET A 389 -8.40 1.91 -2.07
C MET A 389 -9.06 0.97 -3.09
N ASP A 390 -9.59 -0.12 -2.57
CA ASP A 390 -10.46 -1.04 -3.31
C ASP A 390 -11.51 -1.63 -2.36
N GLU A 391 -12.63 -2.04 -2.92
CA GLU A 391 -13.78 -2.58 -2.18
C GLU A 391 -14.29 -3.84 -2.88
N THR A 392 -14.71 -4.83 -2.11
CA THR A 392 -15.41 -6.00 -2.62
C THR A 392 -16.50 -6.45 -1.67
N ASN A 393 -17.43 -7.27 -2.17
CA ASN A 393 -18.53 -7.82 -1.38
C ASN A 393 -18.56 -9.33 -1.54
N THR A 394 -18.41 -10.05 -0.44
CA THR A 394 -18.46 -11.51 -0.43
C THR A 394 -19.78 -11.98 0.17
N ILE A 395 -20.51 -12.80 -0.57
CA ILE A 395 -21.74 -13.44 -0.05
C ILE A 395 -21.35 -14.70 0.73
N ILE A 396 -21.51 -14.65 2.04
CA ILE A 396 -21.43 -15.83 2.87
C ILE A 396 -22.75 -16.58 2.77
N ILE A 397 -22.81 -17.55 1.90
CA ILE A 397 -23.90 -18.50 1.90
C ILE A 397 -23.70 -19.35 3.15
N GLY A 398 -24.39 -19.02 4.22
CA GLY A 398 -24.46 -19.89 5.39
C GLY A 398 -24.95 -21.25 4.91
N VAL A 399 -24.02 -22.18 4.77
CA VAL A 399 -24.40 -23.56 4.96
C VAL A 399 -24.65 -23.61 6.46
N ASP A 400 -25.94 -23.47 6.87
CA ASP A 400 -26.31 -23.96 8.19
C ASP A 400 -25.63 -25.32 8.31
N GLU A 401 -24.62 -25.48 9.18
CA GLU A 401 -24.30 -26.77 9.73
C GLU A 401 -25.56 -27.20 10.47
N TYR A 402 -26.51 -27.70 9.66
CA TYR A 402 -27.67 -28.32 10.22
C TYR A 402 -27.14 -29.44 11.10
N SER A 403 -27.13 -29.20 12.40
CA SER A 403 -26.95 -30.23 13.41
C SER A 403 -27.67 -31.46 12.90
N ASP A 404 -27.04 -32.62 12.98
CA ASP A 404 -27.55 -33.92 12.53
C ASP A 404 -28.93 -34.20 13.09
N PHE A 405 -29.98 -33.51 12.57
CA PHE A 405 -31.32 -33.63 13.06
C PHE A 405 -32.07 -34.83 12.45
N PHE A 406 -31.46 -35.51 11.46
CA PHE A 406 -31.89 -36.88 11.09
C PHE A 406 -30.70 -37.69 10.58
N LYS A 407 -30.82 -38.99 10.72
CA LYS A 407 -29.85 -39.98 10.22
C LYS A 407 -30.57 -41.01 9.38
N VAL A 408 -29.87 -41.54 8.35
CA VAL A 408 -30.38 -42.65 7.53
C VAL A 408 -29.48 -43.87 7.73
N SER A 409 -30.04 -44.93 8.26
CA SER A 409 -29.31 -46.18 8.50
C SER A 409 -30.13 -47.44 8.17
N PRO A 410 -29.47 -48.54 7.74
CA PRO A 410 -28.05 -48.65 7.42
C PRO A 410 -27.68 -47.97 6.10
N ASN A 411 -26.48 -47.42 6.07
CA ASN A 411 -25.89 -46.87 4.85
C ASN A 411 -24.44 -47.38 4.73
N PRO A 412 -24.12 -48.27 3.76
CA PRO A 412 -24.97 -48.80 2.68
C PRO A 412 -26.11 -49.72 3.15
N SER A 413 -27.21 -49.75 2.37
CA SER A 413 -28.30 -50.68 2.55
C SER A 413 -28.17 -51.88 1.60
N ILE A 414 -28.23 -53.12 2.15
CA ILE A 414 -28.11 -54.37 1.35
C ILE A 414 -29.49 -54.80 0.82
N ASN A 415 -30.51 -54.69 1.65
CA ASN A 415 -31.86 -55.13 1.31
C ASN A 415 -32.79 -54.00 0.81
N GLY A 416 -32.26 -52.80 0.66
CA GLY A 416 -33.00 -51.61 0.25
C GLY A 416 -33.86 -50.99 1.35
N ILE A 417 -33.93 -51.55 2.53
CA ILE A 417 -34.64 -50.94 3.66
C ILE A 417 -33.68 -50.04 4.43
N VAL A 418 -34.11 -48.81 4.67
CA VAL A 418 -33.39 -47.86 5.52
C VAL A 418 -34.36 -47.16 6.50
N THR A 419 -33.87 -46.82 7.66
CA THR A 419 -34.59 -46.04 8.66
C THR A 419 -34.13 -44.59 8.59
N VAL A 420 -35.05 -43.68 8.40
CA VAL A 420 -34.86 -42.25 8.62
C VAL A 420 -35.21 -41.98 10.08
N ASP A 421 -34.28 -41.49 10.86
CA ASP A 421 -34.40 -41.22 12.29
C ASP A 421 -34.16 -39.73 12.54
N ALA A 422 -35.18 -39.00 12.89
CA ALA A 422 -35.14 -37.58 13.19
C ALA A 422 -35.00 -37.26 14.70
N GLY A 423 -34.57 -38.23 15.48
CA GLY A 423 -34.37 -38.06 16.93
C GLY A 423 -35.67 -37.70 17.65
N ASN A 424 -35.79 -36.48 18.15
CA ASN A 424 -36.97 -35.98 18.86
C ASN A 424 -37.93 -35.17 17.95
N ASP A 425 -37.61 -35.02 16.65
CA ASP A 425 -38.41 -34.25 15.72
C ASP A 425 -39.43 -35.11 14.97
N ALA A 426 -40.51 -34.49 14.51
CA ALA A 426 -41.47 -35.14 13.63
C ALA A 426 -41.06 -34.99 12.16
N ILE A 427 -40.88 -36.14 11.47
CA ILE A 427 -40.72 -36.16 10.01
C ILE A 427 -42.09 -35.77 9.40
N LYS A 428 -42.08 -34.76 8.56
CA LYS A 428 -43.25 -34.29 7.80
C LYS A 428 -43.34 -35.01 6.44
N GLN A 429 -42.21 -35.08 5.75
CA GLN A 429 -42.12 -35.62 4.40
C GLN A 429 -40.75 -36.24 4.14
N ILE A 430 -40.71 -37.34 3.41
CA ILE A 430 -39.48 -37.93 2.85
C ILE A 430 -39.68 -38.04 1.35
N SER A 431 -38.76 -37.49 0.57
CA SER A 431 -38.72 -37.66 -0.89
C SER A 431 -37.42 -38.40 -1.27
N ILE A 432 -37.55 -39.43 -2.11
CA ILE A 432 -36.44 -40.25 -2.59
C ILE A 432 -36.14 -39.85 -4.04
N TYR A 433 -34.88 -39.53 -4.35
CA TYR A 433 -34.42 -39.21 -5.69
C TYR A 433 -33.31 -40.18 -6.13
N THR A 434 -33.20 -40.40 -7.43
CA THR A 434 -32.00 -41.02 -8.00
C THR A 434 -30.80 -40.05 -7.93
N ALA A 435 -29.58 -40.53 -8.14
CA ALA A 435 -28.38 -39.70 -8.21
C ALA A 435 -28.46 -38.60 -9.30
N GLN A 436 -29.32 -38.78 -10.31
CA GLN A 436 -29.55 -37.78 -11.38
C GLN A 436 -30.66 -36.79 -11.05
N GLY A 437 -31.17 -36.80 -9.79
CA GLY A 437 -32.20 -35.87 -9.33
C GLY A 437 -33.63 -36.21 -9.75
N LYS A 438 -33.89 -37.41 -10.34
CA LYS A 438 -35.25 -37.86 -10.67
C LYS A 438 -35.98 -38.32 -9.41
N LEU A 439 -37.13 -37.70 -9.11
CA LEU A 439 -38.00 -38.11 -8.00
C LEU A 439 -38.51 -39.53 -8.25
N VAL A 440 -38.35 -40.39 -7.23
CA VAL A 440 -38.79 -41.79 -7.25
C VAL A 440 -40.05 -41.97 -6.42
N GLN A 441 -40.09 -41.41 -5.23
CA GLN A 441 -41.18 -41.59 -4.28
C GLN A 441 -41.23 -40.43 -3.31
N THR A 442 -42.43 -40.10 -2.83
CA THR A 442 -42.67 -39.18 -1.72
C THR A 442 -43.53 -39.86 -0.66
N ILE A 443 -43.12 -39.75 0.59
CA ILE A 443 -43.77 -40.42 1.75
C ILE A 443 -44.06 -39.30 2.77
N SER A 444 -45.30 -39.13 3.10
CA SER A 444 -45.73 -38.30 4.26
C SER A 444 -45.61 -39.13 5.53
N ALA A 445 -45.10 -38.50 6.59
CA ALA A 445 -44.99 -39.15 7.92
C ALA A 445 -45.27 -38.09 8.99
N ASN A 446 -45.63 -38.58 10.16
CA ASN A 446 -45.76 -37.75 11.38
C ASN A 446 -45.20 -38.56 12.54
N ALA A 447 -43.92 -38.92 12.44
CA ALA A 447 -43.24 -39.76 13.43
C ALA A 447 -41.76 -39.41 13.47
N ALA A 448 -41.12 -39.63 14.61
CA ALA A 448 -39.68 -39.37 14.76
C ALA A 448 -38.79 -40.36 13.94
N LYS A 449 -39.33 -41.55 13.64
CA LYS A 449 -38.63 -42.58 12.84
C LYS A 449 -39.56 -43.16 11.78
N LYS A 450 -38.98 -43.41 10.58
CA LYS A 450 -39.72 -44.02 9.49
C LYS A 450 -38.82 -44.94 8.70
N ASN A 451 -39.27 -46.19 8.55
CA ASN A 451 -38.64 -47.15 7.61
C ASN A 451 -39.14 -46.86 6.19
N ILE A 452 -38.24 -46.81 5.25
CA ILE A 452 -38.53 -46.60 3.83
C ILE A 452 -37.85 -47.69 2.99
N GLN A 453 -38.46 -48.01 1.87
CA GLN A 453 -37.91 -48.96 0.89
C GLN A 453 -37.32 -48.16 -0.29
N LEU A 454 -36.06 -48.37 -0.54
CA LEU A 454 -35.38 -47.87 -1.75
C LEU A 454 -35.76 -48.71 -2.96
N PRO A 455 -35.78 -48.17 -4.17
CA PRO A 455 -35.99 -48.92 -5.42
C PRO A 455 -35.03 -50.13 -5.57
N ASP A 456 -35.42 -51.17 -6.30
CA ASP A 456 -34.63 -52.41 -6.40
C ASP A 456 -33.28 -52.27 -7.13
N ALA A 457 -33.09 -51.21 -7.91
CA ALA A 457 -31.82 -50.96 -8.57
C ALA A 457 -30.72 -50.60 -7.56
N THR A 458 -29.54 -51.22 -7.70
CA THR A 458 -28.34 -50.85 -6.95
C THR A 458 -27.85 -49.44 -7.40
N GLY A 459 -27.35 -48.64 -6.48
CA GLY A 459 -26.88 -47.32 -6.80
C GLY A 459 -27.02 -46.32 -5.67
N THR A 460 -26.75 -45.08 -5.95
CA THR A 460 -26.88 -43.94 -5.02
C THR A 460 -28.27 -43.34 -5.11
N TYR A 461 -28.88 -43.13 -3.95
CA TYR A 461 -30.14 -42.42 -3.79
C TYR A 461 -29.94 -41.19 -2.87
N LEU A 462 -30.71 -40.15 -3.10
CA LEU A 462 -30.78 -38.97 -2.24
C LEU A 462 -32.10 -39.02 -1.47
N ILE A 463 -32.01 -38.97 -0.16
CA ILE A 463 -33.15 -38.96 0.76
C ILE A 463 -33.33 -37.55 1.27
N ASP A 464 -34.33 -36.88 0.75
CA ASP A 464 -34.70 -35.51 1.14
C ASP A 464 -35.77 -35.59 2.22
N CYS A 465 -35.39 -35.23 3.44
CA CYS A 465 -36.27 -35.28 4.61
C CYS A 465 -36.60 -33.91 5.13
N THR A 466 -37.89 -33.60 5.26
CA THR A 466 -38.44 -32.41 5.89
C THR A 466 -38.97 -32.78 7.27
N THR A 467 -38.50 -32.13 8.30
CA THR A 467 -38.92 -32.27 9.70
C THR A 467 -39.56 -30.97 10.22
N THR A 468 -39.85 -30.92 11.50
CA THR A 468 -40.32 -29.69 12.19
C THR A 468 -39.22 -28.66 12.30
N ARG A 469 -37.95 -29.04 12.28
CA ARG A 469 -36.80 -28.08 12.34
C ARG A 469 -36.37 -27.57 11.00
N GLY A 470 -36.55 -28.36 9.91
CA GLY A 470 -36.07 -27.95 8.60
C GLY A 470 -36.06 -29.08 7.58
N ARG A 471 -35.36 -28.85 6.47
CA ARG A 471 -35.22 -29.79 5.35
C ARG A 471 -33.74 -30.07 5.10
N ARG A 472 -33.41 -31.38 4.89
CA ARG A 472 -32.04 -31.81 4.55
C ARG A 472 -32.07 -32.99 3.60
N VAL A 473 -30.99 -33.17 2.84
CA VAL A 473 -30.79 -34.29 1.92
C VAL A 473 -29.63 -35.12 2.42
N GLU A 474 -29.86 -36.48 2.53
CA GLU A 474 -28.85 -37.44 2.90
C GLU A 474 -28.61 -38.40 1.73
N LYS A 475 -27.34 -38.77 1.49
CA LYS A 475 -26.93 -39.68 0.43
C LYS A 475 -26.90 -41.12 0.97
N VAL A 476 -27.61 -42.04 0.31
CA VAL A 476 -27.66 -43.45 0.68
C VAL A 476 -27.20 -44.32 -0.47
N LEU A 477 -26.33 -45.31 -0.19
CA LEU A 477 -25.88 -46.27 -1.16
C LEU A 477 -26.69 -47.59 -0.97
N ARG A 478 -27.37 -48.02 -2.03
CA ARG A 478 -27.95 -49.38 -2.10
C ARG A 478 -27.00 -50.29 -2.85
N ARG A 479 -26.61 -51.42 -2.19
CA ARG A 479 -25.76 -52.46 -2.75
C ARG A 479 -26.62 -53.66 -3.21
#